data_b2e503e671548585d4a7430d88405012
#
_entry.id   b2e503e671548585d4a7430d88405012
#
_cell.length_a   1.000
_cell.length_b   1.000
_cell.length_c   1.000
_cell.angle_alpha   90.00
_cell.angle_beta   90.00
_cell.angle_gamma   90.00
#
_symmetry.space_group_name_H-M   'P 1'
#
loop_
_entity.id
_entity.type
_entity.pdbx_description
1 polymer ?
#
loop_
_entity_poly.entity_id
_entity_poly.type
_entity_poly.pdbx_seq_one_letter_code
_entity_poly.pdbx_strand_id
1 'polypeptide(L)'
;MLHRLVEPAHKQQHQFILDRLVGVWLTLGEFMGDGDYGDVIADRRVGVRVEISEGQDRYVCPACEKPMILASHRIQNRTKERFYFKHLFDDGSCSGVAGLGEKAIAALRFGQTKESVEHQRFKFRLLESLELDPSFTNTMAERRWVDEDGVKWRQPDVQAHCNGQRIAFEAQLSTTFLHVIVERMVFYRRNGGRLLWLFRDLDVSHFRLAEEDIFYSNNRNAFRVTEKTVELSRAGKHFVLECVWHVPTLTRGGVSDKLAHGIVRFDQLTFDVSRGGVPRTYFYDYEGARLQAEHRLAERAQTERDQELRQAFENFYLPFLNGELNSDQVETEWPELLSRFRSRGLGLPAWPDNPKGPFHYLLAAYSARAGVPIGTDHEDLVKLAHYLVDKRKHTLWIFRLMLEAYDQKEVMRRYDTTGRWLSKVKQYRDAFRRGDSHYMPNRGFDDLLCFLFPEISDKLVQAPGTFLGSART
;
A
#
# COMPACT_ATOMS: atom_id res chain seq x y z
N MET A 1 -11.65 -3.14 -15.28
CA MET A 1 -10.74 -2.29 -16.05
C MET A 1 -9.89 -3.18 -16.94
N LEU A 2 -9.80 -2.89 -18.23
CA LEU A 2 -8.84 -3.56 -19.11
C LEU A 2 -7.46 -3.05 -18.66
N HIS A 3 -6.67 -3.92 -18.04
CA HIS A 3 -5.25 -3.65 -17.81
C HIS A 3 -4.62 -3.31 -19.16
N ARG A 4 -4.08 -2.12 -19.27
CA ARG A 4 -3.38 -1.69 -20.47
C ARG A 4 -2.09 -2.49 -20.56
N LEU A 5 -2.02 -3.44 -21.48
CA LEU A 5 -0.83 -4.24 -21.66
C LEU A 5 0.31 -3.33 -22.13
N VAL A 6 1.33 -3.22 -21.31
CA VAL A 6 2.56 -2.49 -21.58
C VAL A 6 3.56 -3.49 -22.13
N GLU A 7 4.00 -3.30 -23.36
CA GLU A 7 4.98 -4.18 -24.00
C GLU A 7 6.22 -3.37 -24.40
N PRO A 8 7.44 -3.92 -24.26
CA PRO A 8 8.62 -3.34 -24.86
C PRO A 8 8.52 -3.41 -26.39
N ALA A 9 9.09 -2.44 -27.10
CA ALA A 9 9.13 -2.46 -28.55
C ALA A 9 9.97 -3.63 -29.06
N HIS A 10 9.50 -4.37 -30.08
CA HIS A 10 10.22 -5.54 -30.63
C HIS A 10 11.55 -5.18 -31.31
N LYS A 11 11.65 -3.97 -31.85
CA LYS A 11 12.91 -3.43 -32.39
C LYS A 11 13.21 -2.14 -31.66
N GLN A 12 14.09 -2.22 -30.67
CA GLN A 12 14.54 -1.06 -29.92
C GLN A 12 15.85 -0.56 -30.53
N GLN A 13 15.91 0.73 -30.77
CA GLN A 13 17.12 1.40 -31.21
C GLN A 13 18.14 1.49 -30.06
N HIS A 14 17.65 1.67 -28.83
CA HIS A 14 18.43 1.66 -27.62
C HIS A 14 17.88 0.60 -26.66
N GLN A 15 18.67 -0.43 -26.39
CA GLN A 15 18.29 -1.55 -25.52
C GLN A 15 18.52 -1.24 -24.04
N PHE A 16 19.45 -0.32 -23.76
CA PHE A 16 19.90 0.02 -22.41
C PHE A 16 19.96 1.53 -22.21
N ILE A 17 19.75 1.94 -20.95
CA ILE A 17 20.15 3.26 -20.46
C ILE A 17 21.12 3.08 -19.30
N LEU A 18 22.00 4.06 -19.11
CA LEU A 18 22.89 4.14 -17.96
C LEU A 18 22.27 5.05 -16.91
N ASP A 19 22.01 4.52 -15.71
CA ASP A 19 21.72 5.32 -14.52
C ASP A 19 23.04 5.79 -13.92
N ARG A 20 23.39 7.08 -14.12
CA ARG A 20 24.65 7.67 -13.63
C ARG A 20 24.74 7.73 -12.10
N LEU A 21 23.60 7.77 -11.40
CA LEU A 21 23.58 7.86 -9.94
C LEU A 21 24.12 6.59 -9.27
N VAL A 22 23.78 5.43 -9.85
CA VAL A 22 24.19 4.11 -9.33
C VAL A 22 25.19 3.39 -10.23
N GLY A 23 25.49 3.94 -11.41
CA GLY A 23 26.45 3.35 -12.35
C GLY A 23 25.97 2.04 -13.02
N VAL A 24 24.66 1.80 -13.07
CA VAL A 24 24.07 0.55 -13.55
C VAL A 24 23.42 0.75 -14.91
N TRP A 25 23.62 -0.21 -15.80
CA TRP A 25 22.89 -0.27 -17.07
C TRP A 25 21.57 -0.96 -16.85
N LEU A 26 20.48 -0.30 -17.24
CA LEU A 26 19.12 -0.80 -17.11
C LEU A 26 18.56 -1.14 -18.48
N THR A 27 17.98 -2.33 -18.60
CA THR A 27 17.09 -2.69 -19.71
C THR A 27 15.79 -1.93 -19.61
N LEU A 28 15.01 -1.91 -20.67
CA LEU A 28 13.67 -1.31 -20.64
C LEU A 28 12.76 -1.95 -19.59
N GLY A 29 12.81 -3.30 -19.46
CA GLY A 29 12.03 -4.04 -18.45
C GLY A 29 12.42 -3.67 -17.04
N GLU A 30 13.71 -3.62 -16.71
CA GLU A 30 14.21 -3.21 -15.38
C GLU A 30 13.85 -1.76 -15.06
N PHE A 31 13.94 -0.88 -16.06
CA PHE A 31 13.54 0.51 -15.90
C PHE A 31 12.03 0.67 -15.70
N MET A 32 11.21 -0.06 -16.44
CA MET A 32 9.75 -0.01 -16.31
C MET A 32 9.27 -0.69 -15.03
N GLY A 33 9.96 -1.75 -14.58
CA GLY A 33 9.54 -2.57 -13.44
C GLY A 33 8.30 -3.40 -13.75
N ASP A 34 7.79 -4.10 -12.75
CA ASP A 34 6.63 -5.00 -12.86
C ASP A 34 5.28 -4.29 -12.65
N GLY A 35 5.29 -2.96 -12.49
CA GLY A 35 4.10 -2.15 -12.29
C GLY A 35 3.29 -1.94 -13.58
N ASP A 36 1.97 -1.69 -13.43
CA ASP A 36 1.16 -1.25 -14.55
C ASP A 36 1.50 0.21 -14.96
N TYR A 37 0.93 0.66 -16.06
CA TYR A 37 1.18 2.00 -16.58
C TYR A 37 0.91 3.09 -15.53
N GLY A 38 -0.19 3.02 -14.83
CA GLY A 38 -0.61 4.05 -13.90
C GLY A 38 0.16 4.06 -12.58
N ASP A 39 0.70 2.91 -12.17
CA ASP A 39 1.36 2.82 -10.86
C ASP A 39 2.84 3.24 -10.91
N VAL A 40 3.51 3.04 -12.02
CA VAL A 40 4.97 3.21 -12.10
C VAL A 40 5.40 4.02 -13.32
N ILE A 41 4.87 3.70 -14.49
CA ILE A 41 5.44 4.20 -15.75
C ILE A 41 5.14 5.67 -15.98
N ALA A 42 3.94 6.13 -15.63
CA ALA A 42 3.56 7.54 -15.78
C ALA A 42 4.44 8.44 -14.90
N ASP A 43 4.59 8.08 -13.62
CA ASP A 43 5.43 8.85 -12.69
C ASP A 43 6.91 8.85 -13.12
N ARG A 44 7.44 7.70 -13.55
CA ARG A 44 8.82 7.62 -14.09
C ARG A 44 9.02 8.46 -15.34
N ARG A 45 8.06 8.46 -16.28
CA ARG A 45 8.14 9.27 -17.50
C ARG A 45 8.20 10.76 -17.19
N VAL A 46 7.37 11.22 -16.26
CA VAL A 46 7.35 12.61 -15.80
C VAL A 46 8.61 12.90 -14.99
N GLY A 47 8.98 12.04 -14.03
CA GLY A 47 10.14 12.20 -13.15
C GLY A 47 11.47 12.36 -13.91
N VAL A 48 11.74 11.50 -14.91
CA VAL A 48 12.93 11.62 -15.76
C VAL A 48 13.02 12.98 -16.43
N ARG A 49 11.90 13.51 -16.92
CA ARG A 49 11.89 14.81 -17.56
C ARG A 49 12.01 15.97 -16.56
N VAL A 50 11.50 15.83 -15.36
CA VAL A 50 11.72 16.78 -14.27
C VAL A 50 13.22 16.84 -13.94
N GLU A 51 13.87 15.69 -13.72
CA GLU A 51 15.32 15.62 -13.47
C GLU A 51 16.13 16.31 -14.58
N ILE A 52 15.85 16.00 -15.85
CA ILE A 52 16.52 16.63 -16.99
C ILE A 52 16.28 18.14 -17.01
N SER A 53 15.08 18.62 -16.76
CA SER A 53 14.79 20.07 -16.77
C SER A 53 15.44 20.81 -15.60
N GLU A 54 15.84 20.09 -14.56
CA GLU A 54 16.63 20.56 -13.44
C GLU A 54 18.14 20.48 -13.69
N GLY A 55 18.56 20.02 -14.88
CA GLY A 55 19.97 19.83 -15.25
C GLY A 55 20.58 18.58 -14.65
N GLN A 56 19.75 17.63 -14.22
CA GLN A 56 20.20 16.35 -13.67
C GLN A 56 20.08 15.29 -14.78
N ASP A 57 21.14 15.08 -15.53
CA ASP A 57 21.21 14.04 -16.56
C ASP A 57 21.50 12.68 -15.95
N ARG A 58 20.56 12.17 -15.17
CA ARG A 58 20.71 10.88 -14.49
C ARG A 58 20.70 9.72 -15.47
N TYR A 59 19.76 9.73 -16.40
CA TYR A 59 19.59 8.64 -17.36
C TYR A 59 20.13 9.02 -18.72
N VAL A 60 21.18 8.35 -19.14
CA VAL A 60 21.89 8.68 -20.39
C VAL A 60 22.08 7.47 -21.29
N CYS A 61 22.34 7.75 -22.56
CA CYS A 61 22.74 6.73 -23.52
C CYS A 61 24.14 6.19 -23.18
N PRO A 62 24.32 4.87 -23.01
CA PRO A 62 25.65 4.31 -22.73
C PRO A 62 26.70 4.55 -23.84
N ALA A 63 26.25 4.84 -25.06
CA ALA A 63 27.13 5.01 -26.20
C ALA A 63 27.59 6.46 -26.46
N CYS A 64 26.71 7.45 -26.17
CA CYS A 64 27.00 8.86 -26.46
C CYS A 64 26.75 9.81 -25.29
N GLU A 65 26.38 9.29 -24.14
CA GLU A 65 26.12 10.00 -22.86
C GLU A 65 25.06 11.11 -22.94
N LYS A 66 24.27 11.16 -24.00
CA LYS A 66 23.16 12.11 -24.12
C LYS A 66 21.97 11.67 -23.26
N PRO A 67 21.24 12.65 -22.68
CA PRO A 67 20.03 12.36 -21.90
C PRO A 67 19.02 11.51 -22.68
N MET A 68 18.51 10.49 -21.99
CA MET A 68 17.53 9.54 -22.53
C MET A 68 16.18 9.72 -21.85
N ILE A 69 15.11 9.44 -22.59
CA ILE A 69 13.74 9.45 -22.11
C ILE A 69 13.00 8.18 -22.48
N LEU A 70 11.98 7.86 -21.69
CA LEU A 70 11.02 6.81 -22.02
C LEU A 70 9.94 7.40 -22.95
N ALA A 71 9.93 6.93 -24.19
CA ALA A 71 8.92 7.25 -25.18
C ALA A 71 7.95 6.10 -25.37
N SER A 72 6.79 6.35 -25.94
CA SER A 72 5.81 5.32 -26.28
C SER A 72 5.28 5.46 -27.69
N HIS A 73 4.82 4.33 -28.25
CA HIS A 73 4.15 4.25 -29.52
C HIS A 73 2.84 3.46 -29.36
N ARG A 74 1.72 4.06 -29.75
CA ARG A 74 0.41 3.39 -29.75
C ARG A 74 0.30 2.39 -30.88
N ILE A 75 -0.19 1.19 -30.55
CA ILE A 75 -0.53 0.16 -31.51
C ILE A 75 -2.04 0.13 -31.68
N GLN A 76 -2.47 -0.35 -32.89
CA GLN A 76 -3.88 -0.43 -33.30
C GLN A 76 -4.88 -0.65 -32.15
N ASN A 77 -5.96 0.15 -32.17
CA ASN A 77 -7.12 0.07 -31.26
C ASN A 77 -6.95 0.58 -29.81
N ARG A 78 -5.98 1.45 -29.52
CA ARG A 78 -5.81 2.14 -28.22
C ARG A 78 -5.67 1.25 -26.96
N THR A 79 -5.57 -0.07 -27.11
CA THR A 79 -5.50 -1.01 -25.98
C THR A 79 -4.08 -1.40 -25.60
N LYS A 80 -3.08 -1.09 -26.44
CA LYS A 80 -1.68 -1.43 -26.19
C LYS A 80 -0.77 -0.25 -26.48
N GLU A 81 0.20 -0.01 -25.61
CA GLU A 81 1.31 0.89 -25.85
C GLU A 81 2.63 0.15 -25.78
N ARG A 82 3.53 0.45 -26.70
CA ARG A 82 4.91 -0.03 -26.67
C ARG A 82 5.82 1.09 -26.25
N PHE A 83 6.62 0.84 -25.27
CA PHE A 83 7.61 1.76 -24.75
C PHE A 83 8.99 1.46 -25.33
N TYR A 84 9.81 2.51 -25.44
CA TYR A 84 11.19 2.42 -25.90
C TYR A 84 12.00 3.61 -25.41
N PHE A 85 13.31 3.42 -25.30
CA PHE A 85 14.22 4.51 -24.99
C PHE A 85 14.55 5.32 -26.25
N LYS A 86 14.64 6.64 -26.09
CA LYS A 86 15.18 7.53 -27.13
C LYS A 86 15.95 8.69 -26.50
N HIS A 87 16.84 9.30 -27.25
CA HIS A 87 17.47 10.55 -26.85
C HIS A 87 16.42 11.65 -26.66
N LEU A 88 16.65 12.52 -25.68
CA LEU A 88 15.84 13.74 -25.51
C LEU A 88 15.94 14.62 -26.76
N PHE A 89 17.17 14.81 -27.22
CA PHE A 89 17.49 15.50 -28.48
C PHE A 89 18.28 14.55 -29.37
N ASP A 90 17.73 14.25 -30.52
CA ASP A 90 18.39 13.40 -31.51
C ASP A 90 18.95 14.28 -32.60
N ASP A 91 20.27 14.43 -32.64
CA ASP A 91 21.02 15.16 -33.68
C ASP A 91 21.66 14.25 -34.73
N GLY A 92 21.31 12.96 -34.69
CA GLY A 92 21.86 11.96 -35.63
C GLY A 92 23.30 11.56 -35.35
N SER A 93 23.96 12.09 -34.32
CA SER A 93 25.38 11.83 -34.04
C SER A 93 25.61 10.50 -33.31
N CYS A 94 24.56 9.87 -32.75
CA CYS A 94 24.69 8.58 -32.13
C CYS A 94 24.62 7.46 -33.18
N SER A 95 25.55 6.54 -33.17
CA SER A 95 25.62 5.41 -34.09
C SER A 95 24.43 4.44 -34.07
N GLY A 96 23.47 4.65 -33.15
CA GLY A 96 22.23 3.90 -33.01
C GLY A 96 20.98 4.59 -33.57
N VAL A 97 21.08 5.79 -34.19
CA VAL A 97 19.90 6.58 -34.57
C VAL A 97 19.82 6.78 -36.09
N ALA A 98 18.80 6.20 -36.72
CA ALA A 98 18.34 6.52 -38.07
C ALA A 98 17.10 7.45 -37.95
N GLY A 99 17.32 8.73 -38.16
CA GLY A 99 16.51 9.75 -38.79
C GLY A 99 15.07 10.08 -38.34
N LEU A 100 14.93 11.22 -37.69
CA LEU A 100 13.87 12.22 -37.95
C LEU A 100 14.51 13.60 -37.76
N GLY A 101 14.60 14.38 -38.84
CA GLY A 101 15.33 15.65 -38.82
C GLY A 101 14.65 16.76 -38.03
N GLU A 102 15.46 17.73 -37.59
CA GLU A 102 15.08 18.92 -36.79
C GLU A 102 13.88 19.72 -37.35
N LYS A 103 13.64 19.69 -38.66
CA LYS A 103 12.50 20.37 -39.31
C LYS A 103 11.14 19.77 -38.94
N ALA A 104 11.06 18.46 -38.74
CA ALA A 104 9.81 17.81 -38.28
C ALA A 104 9.51 18.13 -36.83
N ILE A 105 10.53 18.30 -35.99
CA ILE A 105 10.41 18.67 -34.59
C ILE A 105 10.01 20.15 -34.47
N ALA A 106 10.58 21.03 -35.31
CA ALA A 106 10.26 22.46 -35.33
C ALA A 106 8.81 22.72 -35.85
N ALA A 107 8.34 22.00 -36.87
CA ALA A 107 6.99 22.13 -37.38
C ALA A 107 5.92 21.70 -36.37
N LEU A 108 6.24 20.79 -35.47
CA LEU A 108 5.38 20.36 -34.36
C LEU A 108 5.42 21.33 -33.15
N ARG A 109 6.49 22.13 -33.02
CA ARG A 109 6.64 23.12 -31.94
C ARG A 109 5.84 24.40 -32.15
N PHE A 110 5.52 24.79 -33.36
CA PHE A 110 5.01 26.12 -33.69
C PHE A 110 3.71 26.15 -34.52
N GLY A 111 2.95 25.07 -34.54
CA GLY A 111 1.57 25.11 -35.04
C GLY A 111 0.74 26.05 -34.15
N GLN A 112 0.70 27.34 -34.50
CA GLN A 112 -0.19 28.33 -33.87
C GLN A 112 -1.62 27.91 -34.13
N THR A 113 -2.22 27.20 -33.21
CA THR A 113 -3.67 27.07 -33.13
C THR A 113 -4.23 28.37 -32.57
N LYS A 114 -4.99 29.10 -33.39
CA LYS A 114 -5.88 30.16 -32.89
C LYS A 114 -6.64 29.63 -31.70
N GLU A 115 -6.63 30.36 -30.61
CA GLU A 115 -7.35 29.99 -29.38
C GLU A 115 -8.82 29.65 -29.70
N SER A 116 -9.27 28.48 -29.30
CA SER A 116 -10.65 28.04 -29.55
C SER A 116 -11.63 28.81 -28.65
N VAL A 117 -12.86 28.98 -29.14
CA VAL A 117 -13.96 29.61 -28.37
C VAL A 117 -14.16 28.86 -27.03
N GLU A 118 -13.93 27.55 -27.00
CA GLU A 118 -14.01 26.76 -25.78
C GLU A 118 -12.92 27.13 -24.76
N HIS A 119 -11.71 27.42 -25.21
CA HIS A 119 -10.62 27.86 -24.33
C HIS A 119 -10.94 29.21 -23.68
N GLN A 120 -11.50 30.15 -24.46
CA GLN A 120 -11.93 31.45 -23.94
C GLN A 120 -13.05 31.28 -22.91
N ARG A 121 -14.06 30.44 -23.20
CA ARG A 121 -15.14 30.12 -22.25
C ARG A 121 -14.60 29.47 -20.97
N PHE A 122 -13.66 28.59 -21.09
CA PHE A 122 -13.00 27.96 -19.95
C PHE A 122 -12.31 28.99 -19.05
N LYS A 123 -11.48 29.87 -19.62
CA LYS A 123 -10.80 30.94 -18.86
C LYS A 123 -11.81 31.84 -18.16
N PHE A 124 -12.89 32.19 -18.85
CA PHE A 124 -13.94 33.06 -18.30
C PHE A 124 -14.63 32.42 -17.08
N ARG A 125 -15.03 31.14 -17.19
CA ARG A 125 -15.63 30.40 -16.08
C ARG A 125 -14.67 30.29 -14.88
N LEU A 126 -13.40 30.06 -15.15
CA LEU A 126 -12.38 29.95 -14.11
C LEU A 126 -12.18 31.29 -13.40
N LEU A 127 -12.02 32.38 -14.16
CA LEU A 127 -11.89 33.72 -13.58
C LEU A 127 -13.10 34.07 -12.69
N GLU A 128 -14.31 33.88 -13.20
CA GLU A 128 -15.52 34.10 -12.44
C GLU A 128 -15.56 33.27 -11.15
N SER A 129 -15.22 31.98 -11.23
CA SER A 129 -15.19 31.09 -10.04
C SER A 129 -14.17 31.55 -8.99
N LEU A 130 -13.02 32.02 -9.41
CA LEU A 130 -11.97 32.52 -8.49
C LEU A 130 -12.38 33.86 -7.85
N GLU A 131 -13.02 34.77 -8.62
CA GLU A 131 -13.48 36.07 -8.10
C GLU A 131 -14.63 35.93 -7.09
N LEU A 132 -15.40 34.85 -7.17
CA LEU A 132 -16.48 34.54 -6.23
C LEU A 132 -15.99 34.05 -4.86
N ASP A 133 -14.75 33.58 -4.79
CA ASP A 133 -14.14 33.10 -3.54
C ASP A 133 -13.18 34.16 -2.97
N PRO A 134 -13.52 34.76 -1.81
CA PRO A 134 -12.70 35.84 -1.22
C PRO A 134 -11.30 35.42 -0.79
N SER A 135 -10.99 34.14 -0.76
CA SER A 135 -9.63 33.65 -0.48
C SER A 135 -8.65 33.88 -1.64
N PHE A 136 -9.18 34.15 -2.84
CA PHE A 136 -8.38 34.45 -4.01
C PHE A 136 -8.24 35.95 -4.22
N THR A 137 -7.04 36.35 -4.57
CA THR A 137 -6.69 37.74 -4.89
C THR A 137 -5.79 37.78 -6.12
N ASN A 138 -5.67 38.96 -6.76
CA ASN A 138 -4.84 39.15 -7.95
C ASN A 138 -5.09 38.13 -9.07
N THR A 139 -6.37 37.85 -9.31
CA THR A 139 -6.81 36.94 -10.37
C THR A 139 -6.58 37.58 -11.74
N MET A 140 -5.82 36.92 -12.60
CA MET A 140 -5.43 37.43 -13.91
C MET A 140 -5.37 36.31 -14.95
N ALA A 141 -5.91 36.55 -16.14
CA ALA A 141 -5.74 35.69 -17.30
C ALA A 141 -4.53 36.13 -18.12
N GLU A 142 -3.85 35.17 -18.73
CA GLU A 142 -2.80 35.37 -19.75
C GLU A 142 -1.71 36.39 -19.38
N ARG A 143 -1.44 36.53 -18.10
CA ARG A 143 -0.37 37.39 -17.60
C ARG A 143 0.91 36.59 -17.45
N ARG A 144 2.00 37.16 -17.96
CA ARG A 144 3.34 36.60 -17.81
C ARG A 144 3.72 36.43 -16.35
N TRP A 145 4.15 35.24 -16.02
CA TRP A 145 4.84 34.96 -14.78
C TRP A 145 6.34 34.89 -15.10
N VAL A 146 7.07 35.84 -14.66
CA VAL A 146 8.51 35.97 -14.89
C VAL A 146 9.24 35.35 -13.69
N ASP A 147 10.35 34.66 -13.91
CA ASP A 147 11.20 34.12 -12.85
C ASP A 147 11.91 35.23 -12.05
N GLU A 148 12.56 34.86 -10.96
CA GLU A 148 13.26 35.81 -10.10
C GLU A 148 14.41 36.52 -10.82
N ASP A 149 15.05 35.86 -11.78
CA ASP A 149 16.16 36.40 -12.55
C ASP A 149 15.69 37.32 -13.70
N GLY A 150 14.40 37.40 -13.97
CA GLY A 150 13.81 38.21 -15.04
C GLY A 150 14.04 37.67 -16.46
N VAL A 151 14.62 36.48 -16.59
CA VAL A 151 15.07 35.89 -17.88
C VAL A 151 14.02 34.96 -18.48
N LYS A 152 13.48 34.05 -17.67
CA LYS A 152 12.48 33.05 -18.12
C LYS A 152 11.08 33.47 -17.70
N TRP A 153 10.14 33.16 -18.53
CA TRP A 153 8.72 33.38 -18.21
C TRP A 153 7.84 32.29 -18.75
N ARG A 154 6.69 32.14 -18.12
CA ARG A 154 5.56 31.36 -18.61
C ARG A 154 4.30 32.22 -18.55
N GLN A 155 3.33 31.88 -19.38
CA GLN A 155 2.03 32.54 -19.41
C GLN A 155 0.97 31.50 -19.09
N PRO A 156 0.54 31.42 -17.81
CA PRO A 156 -0.55 30.53 -17.45
C PRO A 156 -1.87 31.00 -18.06
N ASP A 157 -2.80 30.09 -18.29
CA ASP A 157 -4.13 30.46 -18.76
C ASP A 157 -4.83 31.41 -17.77
N VAL A 158 -4.74 31.07 -16.48
CA VAL A 158 -5.14 31.94 -15.36
C VAL A 158 -4.17 31.79 -14.21
N GLN A 159 -3.97 32.84 -13.45
CA GLN A 159 -3.20 32.83 -12.21
C GLN A 159 -3.92 33.64 -11.14
N ALA A 160 -3.71 33.27 -9.88
CA ALA A 160 -4.24 33.97 -8.73
C ALA A 160 -3.35 33.77 -7.50
N HIS A 161 -3.57 34.54 -6.44
CA HIS A 161 -2.99 34.28 -5.12
C HIS A 161 -4.08 33.74 -4.20
N CYS A 162 -3.76 32.68 -3.45
CA CYS A 162 -4.61 32.13 -2.41
C CYS A 162 -3.76 31.93 -1.14
N ASN A 163 -4.14 32.59 -0.04
CA ASN A 163 -3.41 32.52 1.24
C ASN A 163 -1.91 32.81 1.12
N GLY A 164 -1.55 33.82 0.33
CA GLY A 164 -0.16 34.23 0.07
C GLY A 164 0.59 33.35 -0.93
N GLN A 165 0.00 32.26 -1.39
CA GLN A 165 0.59 31.36 -2.36
C GLN A 165 0.11 31.69 -3.78
N ARG A 166 1.03 31.87 -4.73
CA ARG A 166 0.71 32.07 -6.15
C ARG A 166 0.41 30.74 -6.83
N ILE A 167 -0.68 30.70 -7.59
CA ILE A 167 -1.19 29.49 -8.23
C ILE A 167 -1.36 29.74 -9.72
N ALA A 168 -0.83 28.86 -10.54
CA ALA A 168 -1.09 28.77 -11.97
C ALA A 168 -2.17 27.74 -12.23
N PHE A 169 -3.13 28.09 -13.06
CA PHE A 169 -4.17 27.22 -13.58
C PHE A 169 -3.94 27.04 -15.08
N GLU A 170 -3.82 25.80 -15.51
CA GLU A 170 -3.51 25.44 -16.89
C GLU A 170 -4.59 24.52 -17.44
N ALA A 171 -5.13 24.88 -18.57
CA ALA A 171 -6.17 24.08 -19.26
C ALA A 171 -5.54 23.01 -20.13
N GLN A 172 -5.83 21.76 -19.85
CA GLN A 172 -5.48 20.63 -20.72
C GLN A 172 -6.59 20.39 -21.75
N LEU A 173 -6.65 21.24 -22.78
CA LEU A 173 -7.70 21.22 -23.82
C LEU A 173 -7.25 20.60 -25.14
N SER A 174 -5.95 20.49 -25.38
CA SER A 174 -5.39 20.02 -26.65
C SER A 174 -4.23 19.05 -26.44
N THR A 175 -3.71 18.51 -27.53
CA THR A 175 -2.49 17.68 -27.55
C THR A 175 -1.27 18.49 -27.14
N THR A 176 -1.03 18.60 -25.84
CA THR A 176 0.20 19.18 -25.33
C THR A 176 1.26 18.08 -25.18
N PHE A 177 2.46 18.35 -25.63
CA PHE A 177 3.56 17.39 -25.48
C PHE A 177 4.03 17.32 -24.03
N LEU A 178 4.38 16.12 -23.56
CA LEU A 178 4.81 15.90 -22.18
C LEU A 178 5.95 16.83 -21.74
N HIS A 179 6.89 17.15 -22.61
CA HIS A 179 7.98 18.10 -22.26
C HIS A 179 7.47 19.49 -21.91
N VAL A 180 6.43 19.99 -22.60
CA VAL A 180 5.83 21.31 -22.29
C VAL A 180 5.10 21.28 -20.93
N ILE A 181 4.42 20.18 -20.65
CA ILE A 181 3.77 19.95 -19.33
C ILE A 181 4.82 20.01 -18.22
N VAL A 182 5.91 19.26 -18.37
CA VAL A 182 7.00 19.19 -17.38
C VAL A 182 7.70 20.54 -17.24
N GLU A 183 8.02 21.24 -18.35
CA GLU A 183 8.62 22.58 -18.28
C GLU A 183 7.75 23.57 -17.48
N ARG A 184 6.42 23.50 -17.62
CA ARG A 184 5.50 24.32 -16.84
C ARG A 184 5.52 23.92 -15.36
N MET A 185 5.43 22.63 -15.04
CA MET A 185 5.48 22.12 -13.68
C MET A 185 6.75 22.56 -12.95
N VAL A 186 7.90 22.40 -13.60
CA VAL A 186 9.20 22.78 -13.03
C VAL A 186 9.31 24.29 -12.87
N PHE A 187 8.88 25.08 -13.89
CA PHE A 187 8.93 26.54 -13.83
C PHE A 187 8.14 27.07 -12.64
N TYR A 188 6.87 26.69 -12.49
CA TYR A 188 6.03 27.21 -11.39
C TYR A 188 6.58 26.78 -10.03
N ARG A 189 7.01 25.52 -9.87
CA ARG A 189 7.60 25.05 -8.62
C ARG A 189 8.87 25.84 -8.24
N ARG A 190 9.81 26.03 -9.18
CA ARG A 190 11.06 26.78 -8.93
C ARG A 190 10.81 28.21 -8.51
N ASN A 191 9.74 28.81 -9.02
CA ASN A 191 9.34 30.17 -8.69
C ASN A 191 8.32 30.23 -7.54
N GLY A 192 8.34 29.26 -6.63
CA GLY A 192 7.51 29.24 -5.44
C GLY A 192 6.01 29.13 -5.69
N GLY A 193 5.61 28.79 -6.92
CA GLY A 193 4.21 28.66 -7.31
C GLY A 193 3.68 27.25 -7.22
N ARG A 194 2.36 27.14 -7.22
CA ARG A 194 1.60 25.90 -7.34
C ARG A 194 0.96 25.82 -8.72
N LEU A 195 0.69 24.60 -9.18
CA LEU A 195 0.07 24.35 -10.47
C LEU A 195 -1.14 23.46 -10.30
N LEU A 196 -2.26 23.86 -10.91
CA LEU A 196 -3.45 23.03 -11.05
C LEU A 196 -3.77 22.83 -12.52
N TRP A 197 -3.73 21.58 -12.97
CA TRP A 197 -4.19 21.19 -14.28
C TRP A 197 -5.70 21.01 -14.29
N LEU A 198 -6.35 21.62 -15.28
CA LEU A 198 -7.78 21.53 -15.47
C LEU A 198 -8.10 20.90 -16.83
N PHE A 199 -8.89 19.85 -16.80
CA PHE A 199 -9.21 19.05 -17.97
C PHE A 199 -10.50 19.54 -18.65
N ARG A 200 -10.60 19.34 -19.95
CA ARG A 200 -11.83 19.60 -20.68
C ARG A 200 -12.91 18.58 -20.32
N ASP A 201 -12.51 17.33 -20.20
CA ASP A 201 -13.38 16.21 -19.88
C ASP A 201 -12.76 15.34 -18.78
N LEU A 202 -13.60 14.71 -17.97
CA LEU A 202 -13.19 13.81 -16.89
C LEU A 202 -13.51 12.34 -17.20
N ASP A 203 -13.80 12.01 -18.45
CA ASP A 203 -13.90 10.61 -18.87
C ASP A 203 -12.51 10.02 -19.06
N VAL A 204 -11.99 9.40 -17.99
CA VAL A 204 -10.65 8.81 -17.94
C VAL A 204 -10.44 7.77 -19.04
N SER A 205 -11.50 7.10 -19.50
CA SER A 205 -11.41 6.10 -20.57
C SER A 205 -11.06 6.71 -21.93
N HIS A 206 -11.27 8.00 -22.10
CA HIS A 206 -10.98 8.76 -23.31
C HIS A 206 -9.75 9.68 -23.18
N PHE A 207 -9.04 9.64 -22.06
CA PHE A 207 -7.83 10.45 -21.89
C PHE A 207 -6.79 10.11 -22.95
N ARG A 208 -6.15 11.14 -23.46
CA ARG A 208 -4.97 11.02 -24.31
C ARG A 208 -3.76 10.72 -23.45
N LEU A 209 -2.68 10.27 -24.04
CA LEU A 209 -1.47 9.89 -23.29
C LEU A 209 -0.97 11.00 -22.36
N ALA A 210 -0.94 12.25 -22.82
CA ALA A 210 -0.50 13.37 -21.97
C ALA A 210 -1.47 13.67 -20.82
N GLU A 211 -2.78 13.49 -21.04
CA GLU A 211 -3.80 13.60 -20.00
C GLU A 211 -3.68 12.47 -18.98
N GLU A 212 -3.38 11.25 -19.46
CA GLU A 212 -3.07 10.11 -18.59
C GLU A 212 -1.81 10.34 -17.76
N ASP A 213 -0.73 10.84 -18.39
CA ASP A 213 0.51 11.17 -17.69
C ASP A 213 0.24 12.16 -16.54
N ILE A 214 -0.56 13.20 -16.78
CA ILE A 214 -0.96 14.16 -15.74
C ILE A 214 -1.81 13.45 -14.68
N PHE A 215 -2.86 12.73 -15.05
CA PHE A 215 -3.77 12.09 -14.12
C PHE A 215 -3.05 11.11 -13.19
N TYR A 216 -2.24 10.22 -13.76
CA TYR A 216 -1.54 9.20 -12.97
C TYR A 216 -0.42 9.79 -12.11
N SER A 217 0.36 10.75 -12.64
CA SER A 217 1.38 11.43 -11.84
C SER A 217 0.81 12.41 -10.80
N ASN A 218 -0.45 12.83 -10.96
CA ASN A 218 -1.18 13.70 -10.04
C ASN A 218 -1.96 12.91 -8.97
N ASN A 219 -1.39 11.84 -8.45
CA ASN A 219 -2.02 10.97 -7.45
C ASN A 219 -3.40 10.46 -7.91
N ARG A 220 -3.54 10.22 -9.23
CA ARG A 220 -4.78 9.76 -9.90
C ARG A 220 -6.00 10.65 -9.64
N ASN A 221 -5.79 11.96 -9.69
CA ASN A 221 -6.85 12.94 -9.60
C ASN A 221 -6.84 13.84 -10.84
N ALA A 222 -8.03 14.19 -11.34
CA ALA A 222 -8.21 15.19 -12.39
C ALA A 222 -9.36 16.13 -12.04
N PHE A 223 -9.26 17.36 -12.49
CA PHE A 223 -10.18 18.44 -12.14
C PHE A 223 -10.73 19.13 -13.36
N ARG A 224 -11.97 19.65 -13.24
CA ARG A 224 -12.65 20.41 -14.29
C ARG A 224 -13.49 21.54 -13.70
N VAL A 225 -13.57 22.65 -14.45
CA VAL A 225 -14.51 23.74 -14.19
C VAL A 225 -15.62 23.70 -15.23
N THR A 226 -16.87 23.71 -14.78
CA THR A 226 -18.09 23.67 -15.62
C THR A 226 -19.03 24.80 -15.25
N GLU A 227 -20.09 25.04 -16.02
CA GLU A 227 -21.14 26.00 -15.66
C GLU A 227 -21.75 25.66 -14.30
N LYS A 228 -22.00 24.37 -14.05
CA LYS A 228 -22.50 23.89 -12.75
C LYS A 228 -21.58 24.25 -11.58
N THR A 229 -20.26 24.10 -11.75
CA THR A 229 -19.32 24.47 -10.67
C THR A 229 -19.25 25.97 -10.45
N VAL A 230 -19.42 26.80 -11.50
CA VAL A 230 -19.54 28.27 -11.38
C VAL A 230 -20.78 28.64 -10.56
N GLU A 231 -21.94 28.05 -10.86
CA GLU A 231 -23.18 28.26 -10.11
C GLU A 231 -23.02 27.87 -8.64
N LEU A 232 -22.39 26.73 -8.36
CA LEU A 232 -22.12 26.26 -7.00
C LEU A 232 -21.11 27.18 -6.29
N SER A 233 -20.08 27.67 -6.99
CA SER A 233 -19.14 28.64 -6.45
C SER A 233 -19.83 29.95 -6.07
N ARG A 234 -20.77 30.39 -6.91
CA ARG A 234 -21.57 31.61 -6.65
C ARG A 234 -22.47 31.45 -5.43
N ALA A 235 -23.13 30.28 -5.32
CA ALA A 235 -24.02 30.00 -4.19
C ALA A 235 -23.24 29.85 -2.87
N GLY A 236 -22.08 29.17 -2.90
CA GLY A 236 -21.29 28.87 -1.73
C GLY A 236 -20.24 29.93 -1.36
N LYS A 237 -19.91 30.84 -2.27
CA LYS A 237 -18.77 31.78 -2.18
C LYS A 237 -17.43 31.06 -1.91
N HIS A 238 -17.26 29.89 -2.51
CA HIS A 238 -16.04 29.09 -2.49
C HIS A 238 -15.78 28.57 -3.89
N PHE A 239 -14.52 28.58 -4.30
CA PHE A 239 -14.14 27.94 -5.56
C PHE A 239 -14.32 26.44 -5.48
N VAL A 240 -15.20 25.88 -6.29
CA VAL A 240 -15.49 24.46 -6.38
C VAL A 240 -15.18 23.91 -7.77
N LEU A 241 -14.81 22.64 -7.81
CA LEU A 241 -14.34 21.91 -8.98
C LEU A 241 -15.09 20.59 -9.08
N GLU A 242 -15.34 20.12 -10.28
CA GLU A 242 -15.57 18.70 -10.50
C GLU A 242 -14.23 17.97 -10.39
N CYS A 243 -14.21 16.86 -9.66
CA CYS A 243 -13.04 16.01 -9.50
C CYS A 243 -13.40 14.57 -9.84
N VAL A 244 -12.48 13.89 -10.51
CA VAL A 244 -12.49 12.44 -10.68
C VAL A 244 -11.22 11.88 -10.10
N TRP A 245 -11.33 10.74 -9.41
CA TRP A 245 -10.17 10.09 -8.79
C TRP A 245 -10.34 8.57 -8.76
N HIS A 246 -9.23 7.86 -8.65
CA HIS A 246 -9.25 6.43 -8.37
C HIS A 246 -9.35 6.16 -6.87
N VAL A 247 -10.10 5.12 -6.52
CA VAL A 247 -10.21 4.59 -5.15
C VAL A 247 -9.78 3.13 -5.17
N PRO A 248 -8.68 2.77 -4.48
CA PRO A 248 -8.28 1.37 -4.37
C PRO A 248 -9.28 0.59 -3.51
N THR A 249 -9.75 -0.53 -4.03
CA THR A 249 -10.73 -1.40 -3.38
C THR A 249 -10.20 -2.83 -3.30
N LEU A 250 -10.40 -3.46 -2.15
CA LEU A 250 -10.05 -4.86 -1.95
C LEU A 250 -11.02 -5.76 -2.71
N THR A 251 -10.48 -6.70 -3.45
CA THR A 251 -11.20 -7.76 -4.15
C THR A 251 -10.66 -9.13 -3.74
N ARG A 252 -11.29 -10.20 -4.19
CA ARG A 252 -10.77 -11.56 -3.97
C ARG A 252 -9.41 -11.81 -4.65
N GLY A 253 -9.12 -11.10 -5.73
CA GLY A 253 -7.89 -11.25 -6.52
C GLY A 253 -6.81 -10.20 -6.20
N GLY A 254 -7.01 -9.35 -5.19
CA GLY A 254 -6.04 -8.30 -4.85
C GLY A 254 -6.68 -6.93 -4.68
N VAL A 255 -5.93 -5.88 -4.99
CA VAL A 255 -6.41 -4.50 -4.99
C VAL A 255 -6.80 -4.10 -6.41
N SER A 256 -8.01 -3.61 -6.60
CA SER A 256 -8.48 -3.03 -7.88
C SER A 256 -8.92 -1.60 -7.69
N ASP A 257 -8.84 -0.80 -8.76
CA ASP A 257 -9.22 0.60 -8.72
C ASP A 257 -10.66 0.80 -9.20
N LYS A 258 -11.40 1.61 -8.47
CA LYS A 258 -12.70 2.12 -8.89
C LYS A 258 -12.59 3.61 -9.16
N LEU A 259 -13.23 4.07 -10.22
CA LEU A 259 -13.36 5.49 -10.50
C LEU A 259 -14.45 6.09 -9.60
N ALA A 260 -14.11 7.16 -8.91
CA ALA A 260 -15.03 7.99 -8.15
C ALA A 260 -15.03 9.41 -8.72
N HIS A 261 -16.12 10.14 -8.52
CA HIS A 261 -16.24 11.52 -8.95
C HIS A 261 -17.08 12.33 -7.94
N GLY A 262 -16.87 13.62 -7.92
CA GLY A 262 -17.59 14.50 -7.02
C GLY A 262 -17.31 15.97 -7.26
N ILE A 263 -18.01 16.80 -6.52
CA ILE A 263 -17.75 18.24 -6.41
C ILE A 263 -16.89 18.44 -5.17
N VAL A 264 -15.77 19.13 -5.35
CA VAL A 264 -14.80 19.40 -4.28
C VAL A 264 -14.49 20.89 -4.20
N ARG A 265 -14.16 21.38 -3.01
CA ARG A 265 -13.72 22.76 -2.85
C ARG A 265 -12.22 22.84 -3.01
N PHE A 266 -11.75 23.96 -3.50
CA PHE A 266 -10.32 24.20 -3.70
C PHE A 266 -9.52 24.12 -2.40
N ASP A 267 -10.07 24.56 -1.27
CA ASP A 267 -9.42 24.51 0.05
C ASP A 267 -9.26 23.07 0.61
N GLN A 268 -9.90 22.08 -0.01
CA GLN A 268 -9.74 20.66 0.30
C GLN A 268 -8.60 20.00 -0.49
N LEU A 269 -7.97 20.72 -1.42
CA LEU A 269 -6.90 20.16 -2.24
C LEU A 269 -5.58 20.16 -1.48
N THR A 270 -4.86 19.07 -1.63
CA THR A 270 -3.48 18.91 -1.15
C THR A 270 -2.51 19.22 -2.29
N PHE A 271 -1.47 19.98 -1.97
CA PHE A 271 -0.35 20.28 -2.85
C PHE A 271 0.91 19.69 -2.27
N ASP A 272 1.50 18.73 -2.94
CA ASP A 272 2.74 18.09 -2.51
C ASP A 272 3.67 17.76 -3.69
N VAL A 273 4.66 16.93 -3.43
CA VAL A 273 5.60 16.42 -4.42
C VAL A 273 5.71 14.92 -4.26
N SER A 274 5.58 14.17 -5.36
CA SER A 274 5.74 12.72 -5.36
C SER A 274 7.16 12.30 -4.95
N ARG A 275 7.36 11.01 -4.67
CA ARG A 275 8.70 10.45 -4.42
C ARG A 275 9.66 10.67 -5.59
N GLY A 276 9.14 10.76 -6.83
CA GLY A 276 9.91 11.08 -8.03
C GLY A 276 10.14 12.57 -8.27
N GLY A 277 9.81 13.46 -7.31
CA GLY A 277 10.01 14.90 -7.45
C GLY A 277 8.94 15.63 -8.27
N VAL A 278 7.85 14.96 -8.66
CA VAL A 278 6.77 15.54 -9.48
C VAL A 278 5.80 16.34 -8.62
N PRO A 279 5.56 17.64 -8.88
CA PRO A 279 4.53 18.42 -8.21
C PRO A 279 3.13 17.85 -8.47
N ARG A 280 2.33 17.73 -7.41
CA ARG A 280 0.99 17.15 -7.47
C ARG A 280 -0.03 18.04 -6.78
N THR A 281 -1.26 17.98 -7.31
CA THR A 281 -2.43 18.60 -6.69
C THR A 281 -3.57 17.60 -6.71
N TYR A 282 -4.04 17.19 -5.55
CA TYR A 282 -5.05 16.15 -5.46
C TYR A 282 -6.05 16.42 -4.33
N PHE A 283 -7.25 15.87 -4.48
CA PHE A 283 -8.29 15.82 -3.46
C PHE A 283 -8.20 14.54 -2.65
N TYR A 284 -8.07 13.41 -3.33
CA TYR A 284 -8.01 12.10 -2.72
C TYR A 284 -6.59 11.53 -2.77
N ASP A 285 -6.05 11.17 -1.62
CA ASP A 285 -4.72 10.54 -1.53
C ASP A 285 -4.81 9.07 -1.94
N TYR A 286 -4.66 8.83 -3.25
CA TYR A 286 -4.68 7.49 -3.81
C TYR A 286 -3.50 6.64 -3.34
N GLU A 287 -2.28 7.19 -3.33
CA GLU A 287 -1.08 6.42 -2.92
C GLU A 287 -1.18 5.95 -1.48
N GLY A 288 -1.56 6.84 -0.56
CA GLY A 288 -1.77 6.48 0.84
C GLY A 288 -2.86 5.43 1.02
N ALA A 289 -3.98 5.58 0.31
CA ALA A 289 -5.09 4.64 0.35
C ALA A 289 -4.71 3.27 -0.27
N ARG A 290 -3.92 3.27 -1.34
CA ARG A 290 -3.42 2.05 -1.99
C ARG A 290 -2.51 1.26 -1.05
N LEU A 291 -1.55 1.94 -0.43
CA LEU A 291 -0.65 1.33 0.55
C LEU A 291 -1.43 0.71 1.72
N GLN A 292 -2.44 1.40 2.24
CA GLN A 292 -3.32 0.86 3.28
C GLN A 292 -4.12 -0.36 2.81
N ALA A 293 -4.61 -0.36 1.57
CA ALA A 293 -5.34 -1.48 1.01
C ALA A 293 -4.43 -2.72 0.85
N GLU A 294 -3.22 -2.52 0.36
CA GLU A 294 -2.21 -3.58 0.23
C GLU A 294 -1.80 -4.17 1.58
N HIS A 295 -1.61 -3.30 2.60
CA HIS A 295 -1.33 -3.74 3.96
C HIS A 295 -2.47 -4.61 4.52
N ARG A 296 -3.71 -4.16 4.39
CA ARG A 296 -4.89 -4.93 4.82
C ARG A 296 -5.01 -6.27 4.09
N LEU A 297 -4.65 -6.31 2.80
CA LEU A 297 -4.64 -7.56 2.03
C LEU A 297 -3.59 -8.53 2.58
N ALA A 298 -2.39 -8.04 2.84
CA ALA A 298 -1.30 -8.83 3.42
C ALA A 298 -1.65 -9.36 4.82
N GLU A 299 -2.27 -8.53 5.67
CA GLU A 299 -2.76 -8.93 7.00
C GLU A 299 -3.82 -10.03 6.92
N ARG A 300 -4.80 -9.89 6.02
CA ARG A 300 -5.82 -10.93 5.79
C ARG A 300 -5.19 -12.25 5.34
N ALA A 301 -4.33 -12.20 4.34
CA ALA A 301 -3.63 -13.39 3.85
C ALA A 301 -2.77 -14.05 4.94
N GLN A 302 -2.17 -13.24 5.83
CA GLN A 302 -1.41 -13.77 6.97
C GLN A 302 -2.36 -14.42 7.99
N THR A 303 -3.48 -13.78 8.29
CA THR A 303 -4.49 -14.33 9.22
C THR A 303 -5.06 -15.66 8.72
N GLU A 304 -5.34 -15.76 7.43
CA GLU A 304 -5.81 -17.00 6.79
C GLU A 304 -4.74 -18.11 6.89
N ARG A 305 -3.49 -17.82 6.54
CA ARG A 305 -2.38 -18.78 6.70
C ARG A 305 -2.18 -19.23 8.15
N ASP A 306 -2.28 -18.29 9.10
CA ASP A 306 -2.17 -18.60 10.53
C ASP A 306 -3.33 -19.50 11.00
N GLN A 307 -4.54 -19.27 10.49
CA GLN A 307 -5.70 -20.10 10.78
C GLN A 307 -5.56 -21.51 10.18
N GLU A 308 -5.11 -21.62 8.92
CA GLU A 308 -4.82 -22.91 8.29
C GLU A 308 -3.73 -23.69 9.05
N LEU A 309 -2.69 -23.00 9.52
CA LEU A 309 -1.61 -23.63 10.30
C LEU A 309 -2.11 -24.11 11.66
N ARG A 310 -2.96 -23.32 12.36
CA ARG A 310 -3.61 -23.75 13.61
C ARG A 310 -4.50 -24.98 13.38
N GLN A 311 -5.30 -24.96 12.33
CA GLN A 311 -6.16 -26.08 12.00
C GLN A 311 -5.36 -27.35 11.66
N ALA A 312 -4.29 -27.22 10.89
CA ALA A 312 -3.40 -28.35 10.59
C ALA A 312 -2.75 -28.92 11.86
N PHE A 313 -2.34 -28.04 12.79
CA PHE A 313 -1.82 -28.46 14.08
C PHE A 313 -2.88 -29.22 14.90
N GLU A 314 -4.10 -28.72 14.99
CA GLU A 314 -5.18 -29.38 15.73
C GLU A 314 -5.59 -30.70 15.10
N ASN A 315 -5.64 -30.80 13.79
CA ASN A 315 -5.98 -32.04 13.07
C ASN A 315 -4.95 -33.14 13.33
N PHE A 316 -3.71 -32.79 13.60
CA PHE A 316 -2.67 -33.73 14.02
C PHE A 316 -2.71 -33.96 15.55
N TYR A 317 -2.71 -32.89 16.32
CA TYR A 317 -2.38 -32.94 17.75
C TYR A 317 -3.48 -33.50 18.61
N LEU A 318 -4.77 -33.31 18.25
CA LEU A 318 -5.90 -33.90 18.99
C LEU A 318 -5.97 -35.40 18.82
N PRO A 319 -5.90 -35.99 17.61
CA PRO A 319 -5.76 -37.44 17.43
C PRO A 319 -4.52 -38.04 18.10
N PHE A 320 -3.38 -37.29 18.06
CA PHE A 320 -2.17 -37.70 18.77
C PHE A 320 -2.41 -37.81 20.28
N LEU A 321 -3.00 -36.80 20.91
CA LEU A 321 -3.32 -36.81 22.34
C LEU A 321 -4.24 -37.97 22.71
N ASN A 322 -5.19 -38.33 21.87
CA ASN A 322 -6.14 -39.42 22.07
C ASN A 322 -5.54 -40.80 21.79
N GLY A 323 -4.29 -40.89 21.32
CA GLY A 323 -3.67 -42.19 20.96
C GLY A 323 -4.21 -42.79 19.68
N GLU A 324 -4.82 -42.00 18.80
CA GLU A 324 -5.44 -42.44 17.53
C GLU A 324 -4.42 -42.55 16.38
N LEU A 325 -3.24 -41.90 16.53
CA LEU A 325 -2.18 -41.92 15.53
C LEU A 325 -1.17 -43.06 15.81
N ASN A 326 -0.75 -43.73 14.74
CA ASN A 326 0.36 -44.67 14.82
C ASN A 326 1.73 -44.01 14.70
N SER A 327 2.80 -44.76 14.98
CA SER A 327 4.17 -44.23 14.96
C SER A 327 4.57 -43.67 13.59
N ASP A 328 4.21 -44.35 12.50
CA ASP A 328 4.55 -43.94 11.14
C ASP A 328 3.91 -42.59 10.77
N GLN A 329 2.67 -42.36 11.21
CA GLN A 329 1.98 -41.08 11.01
C GLN A 329 2.67 -39.97 11.80
N VAL A 330 3.02 -40.21 13.05
CA VAL A 330 3.73 -39.20 13.87
C VAL A 330 5.10 -38.87 13.27
N GLU A 331 5.86 -39.85 12.81
CA GLU A 331 7.18 -39.67 12.21
C GLU A 331 7.12 -38.92 10.86
N THR A 332 6.00 -39.03 10.15
CA THR A 332 5.81 -38.37 8.85
C THR A 332 5.25 -36.94 9.00
N GLU A 333 4.18 -36.78 9.77
CA GLU A 333 3.43 -35.50 9.81
C GLU A 333 4.03 -34.49 10.78
N TRP A 334 4.63 -34.93 11.90
CA TRP A 334 5.20 -34.00 12.87
C TRP A 334 6.38 -33.17 12.32
N PRO A 335 7.34 -33.72 11.56
CA PRO A 335 8.40 -32.94 10.94
C PRO A 335 7.89 -31.88 9.97
N GLU A 336 6.81 -32.13 9.25
CA GLU A 336 6.19 -31.14 8.37
C GLU A 336 5.64 -29.97 9.19
N LEU A 337 4.90 -30.25 10.27
CA LEU A 337 4.42 -29.21 11.18
C LEU A 337 5.57 -28.42 11.81
N LEU A 338 6.65 -29.09 12.24
CA LEU A 338 7.86 -28.42 12.73
C LEU A 338 8.41 -27.41 11.73
N SER A 339 8.51 -27.80 10.46
CA SER A 339 8.98 -26.92 9.39
C SER A 339 8.07 -25.70 9.21
N ARG A 340 6.77 -25.91 9.15
CA ARG A 340 5.75 -24.85 8.99
C ARG A 340 5.72 -23.90 10.16
N PHE A 341 5.82 -24.38 11.42
CA PHE A 341 5.87 -23.54 12.60
C PHE A 341 7.19 -22.74 12.66
N ARG A 342 8.31 -23.37 12.31
CA ARG A 342 9.60 -22.68 12.23
C ARG A 342 9.60 -21.56 11.21
N SER A 343 8.98 -21.76 10.04
CA SER A 343 8.86 -20.70 9.02
C SER A 343 8.01 -19.51 9.50
N ARG A 344 7.14 -19.76 10.49
CA ARG A 344 6.35 -18.71 11.17
C ARG A 344 7.09 -18.07 12.36
N GLY A 345 8.32 -18.53 12.67
CA GLY A 345 9.09 -18.07 13.81
C GLY A 345 8.68 -18.71 15.13
N LEU A 346 7.90 -19.79 15.09
CA LEU A 346 7.42 -20.52 16.28
C LEU A 346 8.17 -21.82 16.48
N GLY A 347 8.56 -22.09 17.72
CA GLY A 347 9.24 -23.34 18.10
C GLY A 347 8.26 -24.42 18.55
N LEU A 348 8.36 -25.61 17.94
CA LEU A 348 7.77 -26.83 18.47
C LEU A 348 8.87 -27.76 18.97
N PRO A 349 8.60 -28.65 19.96
CA PRO A 349 9.58 -29.62 20.43
C PRO A 349 9.87 -30.70 19.36
N ALA A 350 11.02 -31.37 19.44
CA ALA A 350 11.38 -32.42 18.49
C ALA A 350 10.35 -33.56 18.43
N TRP A 351 9.69 -33.84 19.56
CA TRP A 351 8.61 -34.82 19.67
C TRP A 351 7.38 -34.21 20.32
N PRO A 352 6.14 -34.55 19.88
CA PRO A 352 4.91 -33.90 20.34
C PRO A 352 4.63 -34.08 21.85
N ASP A 353 5.06 -35.16 22.44
CA ASP A 353 4.89 -35.55 23.86
C ASP A 353 6.09 -35.16 24.77
N ASN A 354 7.03 -34.38 24.25
CA ASN A 354 8.20 -33.98 25.02
C ASN A 354 7.78 -33.35 26.38
N PRO A 355 8.11 -33.98 27.54
CA PRO A 355 7.67 -33.52 28.86
C PRO A 355 8.31 -32.19 29.29
N LYS A 356 9.42 -31.79 28.64
CA LYS A 356 10.10 -30.51 28.83
C LYS A 356 9.54 -29.44 27.89
N GLY A 357 8.70 -29.85 26.92
CA GLY A 357 8.03 -28.99 25.96
C GLY A 357 6.66 -28.48 26.46
N PRO A 358 5.84 -27.96 25.55
CA PRO A 358 4.51 -27.42 25.86
C PRO A 358 3.42 -28.49 26.09
N PHE A 359 3.75 -29.80 26.03
CA PHE A 359 2.80 -30.91 26.06
C PHE A 359 1.70 -30.76 27.14
N HIS A 360 2.11 -30.55 28.39
CA HIS A 360 1.16 -30.42 29.50
C HIS A 360 0.33 -29.11 29.45
N TYR A 361 0.84 -28.06 28.83
CA TYR A 361 0.10 -26.83 28.58
C TYR A 361 -0.99 -27.06 27.53
N LEU A 362 -0.63 -27.76 26.45
CA LEU A 362 -1.57 -28.09 25.36
C LEU A 362 -2.65 -29.07 25.84
N LEU A 363 -2.26 -30.13 26.58
CA LEU A 363 -3.21 -31.03 27.19
C LEU A 363 -4.23 -30.31 28.10
N ALA A 364 -3.73 -29.42 28.97
CA ALA A 364 -4.57 -28.62 29.86
C ALA A 364 -5.49 -27.67 29.08
N ALA A 365 -4.96 -27.00 28.04
CA ALA A 365 -5.71 -26.06 27.23
C ALA A 365 -6.82 -26.76 26.42
N TYR A 366 -6.49 -27.81 25.68
CA TYR A 366 -7.48 -28.53 24.89
C TYR A 366 -8.55 -29.23 25.73
N SER A 367 -8.17 -29.82 26.88
CA SER A 367 -9.16 -30.40 27.81
C SER A 367 -10.10 -29.31 28.38
N ALA A 368 -9.56 -28.14 28.76
CA ALA A 368 -10.39 -27.05 29.26
C ALA A 368 -11.30 -26.49 28.17
N ARG A 369 -10.84 -26.39 26.91
CA ARG A 369 -11.64 -25.96 25.76
C ARG A 369 -12.80 -26.92 25.49
N ALA A 370 -12.53 -28.22 25.51
CA ALA A 370 -13.51 -29.24 25.21
C ALA A 370 -14.50 -29.51 26.38
N GLY A 371 -14.16 -29.09 27.60
CA GLY A 371 -14.96 -29.41 28.79
C GLY A 371 -14.86 -30.87 29.25
N VAL A 372 -13.93 -31.61 28.66
CA VAL A 372 -13.66 -33.05 28.96
C VAL A 372 -12.16 -33.28 28.96
N PRO A 373 -11.63 -34.28 29.71
CA PRO A 373 -10.22 -34.64 29.62
C PRO A 373 -9.86 -35.15 28.22
N ILE A 374 -8.75 -34.65 27.66
CA ILE A 374 -8.17 -35.05 26.37
C ILE A 374 -6.76 -35.54 26.62
N GLY A 375 -6.39 -36.69 26.05
CA GLY A 375 -5.04 -37.23 26.13
C GLY A 375 -4.67 -37.78 27.52
N THR A 376 -5.65 -38.20 28.30
CA THR A 376 -5.45 -38.66 29.68
C THR A 376 -6.62 -39.55 30.13
N ASP A 377 -6.35 -40.50 31.04
CA ASP A 377 -7.35 -41.47 31.57
C ASP A 377 -8.23 -40.90 32.68
N HIS A 378 -8.24 -39.56 32.91
CA HIS A 378 -9.09 -38.98 33.91
C HIS A 378 -10.56 -39.02 33.47
N GLU A 379 -11.45 -39.39 34.38
CA GLU A 379 -12.88 -39.57 34.06
C GLU A 379 -13.61 -38.26 33.79
N ASP A 380 -13.21 -37.19 34.44
CA ASP A 380 -13.83 -35.87 34.33
C ASP A 380 -12.79 -34.71 34.46
N LEU A 381 -13.24 -33.52 34.08
CA LEU A 381 -12.37 -32.33 34.07
C LEU A 381 -11.92 -31.91 35.49
N VAL A 382 -12.67 -32.19 36.54
CA VAL A 382 -12.27 -31.89 37.92
C VAL A 382 -11.18 -32.82 38.40
N LYS A 383 -11.22 -34.10 38.04
CA LYS A 383 -10.15 -35.06 38.34
C LYS A 383 -8.84 -34.65 37.62
N LEU A 384 -8.94 -34.25 36.34
CA LEU A 384 -7.81 -33.69 35.63
C LEU A 384 -7.28 -32.40 36.33
N ALA A 385 -8.15 -31.52 36.74
CA ALA A 385 -7.75 -30.29 37.42
C ALA A 385 -7.04 -30.56 38.76
N HIS A 386 -7.47 -31.59 39.52
CA HIS A 386 -6.74 -32.05 40.72
C HIS A 386 -5.33 -32.56 40.36
N TYR A 387 -5.19 -33.35 39.31
CA TYR A 387 -3.89 -33.80 38.83
C TYR A 387 -3.00 -32.63 38.45
N LEU A 388 -3.52 -31.64 37.72
CA LEU A 388 -2.72 -30.42 37.33
C LEU A 388 -2.25 -29.67 38.58
N VAL A 389 -3.09 -29.48 39.58
CA VAL A 389 -2.69 -28.83 40.87
C VAL A 389 -1.59 -29.63 41.56
N ASP A 390 -1.68 -30.92 41.59
CA ASP A 390 -0.78 -31.77 42.36
C ASP A 390 0.56 -32.02 41.62
N LYS A 391 0.56 -32.10 40.31
CA LYS A 391 1.70 -32.54 39.49
C LYS A 391 2.20 -31.53 38.45
N ARG A 392 1.34 -30.57 37.98
CA ARG A 392 1.60 -29.67 36.85
C ARG A 392 1.13 -28.24 37.15
N LYS A 393 1.44 -27.73 38.31
CA LYS A 393 0.95 -26.43 38.81
C LYS A 393 1.15 -25.24 37.84
N HIS A 394 2.25 -25.27 37.09
CA HIS A 394 2.59 -24.25 36.09
C HIS A 394 1.61 -24.17 34.93
N THR A 395 0.79 -25.20 34.68
CA THR A 395 -0.24 -25.20 33.61
C THR A 395 -1.58 -24.63 34.05
N LEU A 396 -1.77 -24.36 35.37
CA LEU A 396 -3.05 -23.91 35.89
C LEU A 396 -3.50 -22.55 35.36
N TRP A 397 -2.55 -21.69 35.00
CA TRP A 397 -2.90 -20.40 34.43
C TRP A 397 -3.61 -20.52 33.09
N ILE A 398 -3.03 -21.27 32.13
CA ILE A 398 -3.66 -21.51 30.84
C ILE A 398 -4.96 -22.30 30.99
N PHE A 399 -4.97 -23.35 31.84
CA PHE A 399 -6.19 -24.12 32.10
C PHE A 399 -7.35 -23.20 32.55
N ARG A 400 -7.08 -22.29 33.51
CA ARG A 400 -8.07 -21.32 33.98
C ARG A 400 -8.53 -20.37 32.87
N LEU A 401 -7.62 -19.83 32.08
CA LEU A 401 -7.96 -18.92 30.98
C LEU A 401 -8.86 -19.59 29.95
N MET A 402 -8.56 -20.84 29.61
CA MET A 402 -9.36 -21.62 28.67
C MET A 402 -10.74 -21.97 29.24
N LEU A 403 -10.84 -22.35 30.52
CA LEU A 403 -12.14 -22.54 31.19
C LEU A 403 -13.00 -21.27 31.17
N GLU A 404 -12.37 -20.09 31.29
CA GLU A 404 -13.06 -18.82 31.24
C GLU A 404 -13.49 -18.46 29.81
N ALA A 405 -12.60 -18.64 28.84
CA ALA A 405 -12.85 -18.29 27.43
C ALA A 405 -13.96 -19.16 26.80
N TYR A 406 -14.06 -20.41 27.22
CA TYR A 406 -15.03 -21.39 26.68
C TYR A 406 -16.21 -21.67 27.65
N ASP A 407 -16.41 -20.82 28.66
CA ASP A 407 -17.50 -20.89 29.64
C ASP A 407 -17.70 -22.26 30.30
N GLN A 408 -16.61 -22.95 30.59
CA GLN A 408 -16.64 -24.29 31.20
C GLN A 408 -16.84 -24.29 32.71
N LYS A 409 -17.24 -23.15 33.31
CA LYS A 409 -17.45 -23.03 34.77
C LYS A 409 -18.56 -23.94 35.29
N GLU A 410 -19.62 -24.11 34.51
CA GLU A 410 -20.73 -24.99 34.88
C GLU A 410 -20.33 -26.49 34.83
N VAL A 411 -19.51 -26.89 33.86
CA VAL A 411 -18.92 -28.22 33.78
C VAL A 411 -18.10 -28.51 35.05
N MET A 412 -17.25 -27.58 35.45
CA MET A 412 -16.43 -27.70 36.66
C MET A 412 -17.30 -27.79 37.93
N ARG A 413 -18.35 -27.00 38.04
CA ARG A 413 -19.31 -27.09 39.18
C ARG A 413 -20.06 -28.39 39.26
N ARG A 414 -20.48 -28.91 38.08
CA ARG A 414 -21.23 -30.16 38.02
C ARG A 414 -20.45 -31.36 38.56
N TYR A 415 -19.15 -31.41 38.32
CA TYR A 415 -18.27 -32.49 38.74
C TYR A 415 -17.61 -32.27 40.10
N ASP A 416 -17.53 -31.04 40.62
CA ASP A 416 -16.98 -30.71 41.97
C ASP A 416 -18.04 -30.88 43.08
N THR A 417 -18.62 -32.09 43.14
CA THR A 417 -19.70 -32.40 44.11
C THR A 417 -19.30 -32.24 45.59
N THR A 418 -17.99 -32.28 45.88
CA THR A 418 -17.46 -32.18 47.26
C THR A 418 -16.92 -30.77 47.58
N GLY A 419 -16.85 -29.83 46.63
CA GLY A 419 -16.29 -28.51 46.81
C GLY A 419 -14.76 -28.50 47.01
N ARG A 420 -14.09 -29.65 46.86
CA ARG A 420 -12.64 -29.78 47.06
C ARG A 420 -11.84 -28.99 46.00
N TRP A 421 -12.34 -28.93 44.79
CA TRP A 421 -11.73 -28.12 43.75
C TRP A 421 -11.78 -26.64 44.09
N LEU A 422 -12.90 -26.11 44.52
CA LEU A 422 -13.02 -24.74 44.94
C LEU A 422 -12.03 -24.36 46.06
N SER A 423 -11.80 -25.26 47.02
CA SER A 423 -10.77 -25.07 48.05
C SER A 423 -9.37 -24.96 47.48
N LYS A 424 -9.02 -25.87 46.55
CA LYS A 424 -7.71 -25.80 45.85
C LYS A 424 -7.54 -24.54 44.98
N VAL A 425 -8.62 -24.06 44.35
CA VAL A 425 -8.63 -22.80 43.58
C VAL A 425 -8.28 -21.61 44.49
N LYS A 426 -8.77 -21.55 45.71
CA LYS A 426 -8.35 -20.51 46.67
C LYS A 426 -6.85 -20.58 46.97
N GLN A 427 -6.35 -21.77 47.31
CA GLN A 427 -4.93 -21.98 47.58
C GLN A 427 -4.05 -21.59 46.36
N TYR A 428 -4.44 -21.99 45.16
CA TYR A 428 -3.76 -21.59 43.92
C TYR A 428 -3.75 -20.07 43.76
N ARG A 429 -4.91 -19.42 43.91
CA ARG A 429 -5.01 -17.96 43.79
C ARG A 429 -4.10 -17.21 44.78
N ASP A 430 -4.02 -17.68 46.01
CA ASP A 430 -3.17 -17.09 47.01
C ASP A 430 -1.69 -17.36 46.77
N ALA A 431 -1.32 -18.55 46.31
CA ALA A 431 0.05 -18.87 45.90
C ALA A 431 0.47 -18.04 44.69
N PHE A 432 -0.40 -17.93 43.66
CA PHE A 432 -0.14 -17.10 42.49
C PHE A 432 0.05 -15.62 42.85
N ARG A 433 -0.81 -15.07 43.74
CA ARG A 433 -0.68 -13.67 44.19
C ARG A 433 0.60 -13.39 45.00
N ARG A 434 1.11 -14.38 45.70
CA ARG A 434 2.38 -14.29 46.44
C ARG A 434 3.61 -14.50 45.55
N GLY A 435 3.41 -14.82 44.28
CA GLY A 435 4.53 -15.07 43.33
C GLY A 435 5.22 -16.40 43.55
N ASP A 436 4.52 -17.44 44.05
CA ASP A 436 5.09 -18.77 44.23
C ASP A 436 5.51 -19.34 42.87
N SER A 437 6.84 -19.54 42.69
CA SER A 437 7.44 -19.95 41.43
C SER A 437 6.92 -21.29 40.89
N HIS A 438 6.47 -22.18 41.77
CA HIS A 438 5.90 -23.48 41.37
C HIS A 438 4.56 -23.35 40.64
N TYR A 439 3.86 -22.26 40.86
CA TYR A 439 2.57 -21.97 40.23
C TYR A 439 2.69 -21.03 39.02
N MET A 440 3.88 -20.41 38.82
CA MET A 440 4.06 -19.50 37.71
C MET A 440 4.17 -20.24 36.38
N PRO A 441 3.53 -19.75 35.31
CA PRO A 441 3.67 -20.33 33.97
C PRO A 441 5.10 -20.14 33.45
N ASN A 442 5.54 -21.09 32.62
CA ASN A 442 6.79 -20.94 31.86
C ASN A 442 6.52 -20.06 30.64
N ARG A 443 7.11 -18.87 30.63
CA ARG A 443 6.94 -17.87 29.57
C ARG A 443 7.59 -18.27 28.23
N GLY A 444 8.47 -19.28 28.24
CA GLY A 444 9.11 -19.77 27.02
C GLY A 444 8.17 -20.39 25.99
N PHE A 445 6.91 -20.64 26.37
CA PHE A 445 5.89 -21.19 25.46
C PHE A 445 4.81 -20.16 25.07
N ASP A 446 4.90 -18.92 25.56
CA ASP A 446 3.87 -17.92 25.32
C ASP A 446 3.59 -17.64 23.87
N ASP A 447 4.64 -17.49 23.04
CA ASP A 447 4.48 -17.23 21.61
C ASP A 447 3.69 -18.34 20.92
N LEU A 448 3.99 -19.60 21.24
CA LEU A 448 3.27 -20.75 20.72
C LEU A 448 1.81 -20.79 21.22
N LEU A 449 1.62 -20.59 22.53
CA LEU A 449 0.29 -20.65 23.13
C LEU A 449 -0.60 -19.49 22.69
N CYS A 450 -0.06 -18.29 22.53
CA CYS A 450 -0.77 -17.14 21.95
C CYS A 450 -1.14 -17.37 20.49
N PHE A 451 -0.25 -18.02 19.74
CA PHE A 451 -0.56 -18.39 18.35
C PHE A 451 -1.67 -19.42 18.27
N LEU A 452 -1.62 -20.49 19.08
CA LEU A 452 -2.63 -21.57 19.06
C LEU A 452 -3.97 -21.14 19.66
N PHE A 453 -3.96 -20.27 20.65
CA PHE A 453 -5.14 -19.82 21.40
C PHE A 453 -5.23 -18.28 21.45
N PRO A 454 -5.49 -17.65 20.28
CA PRO A 454 -5.51 -16.19 20.19
C PRO A 454 -6.55 -15.52 21.09
N GLU A 455 -7.62 -16.22 21.44
CA GLU A 455 -8.70 -15.74 22.31
C GLU A 455 -8.28 -15.47 23.77
N ILE A 456 -7.14 -16.03 24.19
CA ILE A 456 -6.61 -15.81 25.55
C ILE A 456 -5.28 -15.05 25.55
N SER A 457 -4.73 -14.70 24.38
CA SER A 457 -3.37 -14.17 24.22
C SER A 457 -3.11 -12.95 25.13
N ASP A 458 -3.99 -11.97 25.14
CA ASP A 458 -3.84 -10.75 25.94
C ASP A 458 -3.72 -11.03 27.45
N LYS A 459 -4.54 -11.97 27.96
CA LYS A 459 -4.52 -12.36 29.36
C LYS A 459 -3.34 -13.26 29.68
N LEU A 460 -2.91 -14.07 28.72
CA LEU A 460 -1.78 -14.99 28.88
C LEU A 460 -0.50 -14.21 29.09
N VAL A 461 -0.21 -13.19 28.29
CA VAL A 461 1.00 -12.38 28.39
C VAL A 461 1.04 -11.44 29.59
N GLN A 462 -0.11 -11.12 30.20
CA GLN A 462 -0.19 -10.27 31.39
C GLN A 462 0.19 -11.00 32.69
N ALA A 463 0.22 -12.32 32.69
CA ALA A 463 0.58 -13.09 33.87
C ALA A 463 2.06 -12.92 34.25
N PRO A 464 2.40 -12.78 35.54
CA PRO A 464 3.77 -12.98 35.98
C PRO A 464 4.17 -14.43 35.70
N GLY A 465 5.39 -14.64 35.19
CA GLY A 465 5.87 -15.97 34.81
C GLY A 465 7.37 -16.10 35.04
N THR A 466 7.84 -17.34 35.00
CA THR A 466 9.28 -17.66 35.06
C THR A 466 9.78 -17.96 33.67
N PHE A 467 10.94 -17.39 33.31
CA PHE A 467 11.72 -17.85 32.16
C PHE A 467 12.62 -18.99 32.66
N LEU A 468 12.14 -20.21 32.59
CA LEU A 468 13.01 -21.36 32.70
C LEU A 468 13.81 -21.37 31.38
N GLY A 469 15.08 -21.04 31.47
CA GLY A 469 15.97 -20.87 30.32
C GLY A 469 15.70 -21.93 29.28
N SER A 470 15.41 -21.49 28.08
CA SER A 470 15.44 -22.32 26.90
C SER A 470 16.86 -22.89 26.83
N ALA A 471 17.03 -24.16 27.14
CA ALA A 471 18.22 -24.85 26.70
C ALA A 471 18.26 -24.74 25.18
N ARG A 472 19.09 -23.81 24.69
CA ARG A 472 19.47 -23.75 23.27
C ARG A 472 20.16 -25.09 23.00
N THR A 473 19.51 -25.94 22.29
CA THR A 473 20.11 -27.02 21.51
C THR A 473 19.40 -27.10 20.17
#